data_4f1c48d3acbcec995c1213848295ce8d
#
_entry.id   4f1c48d3acbcec995c1213848295ce8d
#
_cell.length_a   1.000
_cell.length_b   1.000
_cell.length_c   1.000
_cell.angle_alpha   90.00
_cell.angle_beta   90.00
_cell.angle_gamma   90.00
#
_symmetry.space_group_name_H-M   'P 1'
#
loop_
_entity.id
_entity.type
_entity.pdbx_description
1 polymer ?
#
loop_
_entity_poly.entity_id
_entity_poly.type
_entity_poly.pdbx_seq_one_letter_code
_entity_poly.pdbx_strand_id
1 'polypeptide(L)'
;LTTAINPTPAGEGKTTTTIGLADALSKLGKNTMVALREPSLGPVFGVKGGAAGGGYAQVIPMEDINLHFTGDFHAIGAANNLLAALIDNHIQQGNVLDIDTRRITWKRCMDMNDRQLRFITDGLGGRANGTPREDGFDITVASEVMAAFCLANDISDLRERLGKIIVGYSRAGKPVTAAELDANGAMAALLKDALKPNLVQTLEGTPAFVHGGPFANIAHGCNSVIATKMAMHFADYV
;
A
#
# COMPACT_ATOMS: atom_id res chain seq x y z
N LEU A 1 1.63 15.35 14.01
CA LEU A 1 2.05 13.95 13.86
C LEU A 1 1.96 13.22 15.19
N THR A 2 1.18 12.14 15.24
CA THR A 2 1.10 11.27 16.41
C THR A 2 1.98 10.04 16.23
N THR A 3 2.87 9.79 17.16
CA THR A 3 3.82 8.67 17.11
C THR A 3 3.93 8.00 18.48
N ALA A 4 4.58 6.83 18.54
CA ALA A 4 4.85 6.11 19.78
C ALA A 4 6.33 5.73 19.87
N ILE A 5 6.86 5.68 21.09
CA ILE A 5 8.28 5.39 21.33
C ILE A 5 8.61 3.93 20.98
N ASN A 6 7.80 3.00 21.49
CA ASN A 6 8.01 1.56 21.30
C ASN A 6 6.76 0.89 20.73
N PRO A 7 6.90 -0.09 19.82
CA PRO A 7 5.77 -0.90 19.39
C PRO A 7 5.35 -1.88 20.49
N THR A 8 4.03 -2.13 20.58
CA THR A 8 3.46 -3.17 21.44
C THR A 8 2.65 -4.17 20.63
N PRO A 9 2.46 -5.42 21.09
CA PRO A 9 1.65 -6.40 20.36
C PRO A 9 0.21 -5.94 20.08
N ALA A 10 -0.42 -5.28 21.05
CA ALA A 10 -1.80 -4.80 20.94
C ALA A 10 -1.94 -3.46 20.19
N GLY A 11 -0.83 -2.78 19.89
CA GLY A 11 -0.82 -1.41 19.37
C GLY A 11 -0.82 -0.35 20.47
N GLU A 12 -0.46 0.88 20.12
CA GLU A 12 -0.22 1.99 21.09
C GLU A 12 -1.33 3.05 21.08
N GLY A 13 -2.42 2.80 20.35
CA GLY A 13 -3.54 3.73 20.27
C GLY A 13 -3.28 5.02 19.48
N LYS A 14 -2.28 5.04 18.59
CA LYS A 14 -1.94 6.23 17.79
C LYS A 14 -3.15 6.80 17.04
N THR A 15 -3.90 5.97 16.36
CA THR A 15 -5.08 6.38 15.57
C THR A 15 -6.16 6.96 16.49
N THR A 16 -6.50 6.26 17.58
CA THR A 16 -7.49 6.71 18.56
C THR A 16 -7.10 8.06 19.19
N THR A 17 -5.82 8.22 19.55
CA THR A 17 -5.29 9.48 20.08
C THR A 17 -5.36 10.61 19.04
N THR A 18 -5.02 10.32 17.79
CA THR A 18 -5.08 11.31 16.70
C THR A 18 -6.50 11.80 16.48
N ILE A 19 -7.46 10.89 16.42
CA ILE A 19 -8.88 11.22 16.22
C ILE A 19 -9.41 12.01 17.40
N GLY A 20 -9.18 11.55 18.63
CA GLY A 20 -9.63 12.25 19.83
C GLY A 20 -9.03 13.65 19.98
N LEU A 21 -7.76 13.84 19.59
CA LEU A 21 -7.13 15.16 19.57
C LEU A 21 -7.78 16.08 18.53
N ALA A 22 -8.06 15.57 17.32
CA ALA A 22 -8.71 16.34 16.28
C ALA A 22 -10.13 16.74 16.66
N ASP A 23 -10.91 15.83 17.25
CA ASP A 23 -12.26 16.11 17.75
C ASP A 23 -12.21 17.17 18.87
N ALA A 24 -11.24 17.09 19.78
CA ALA A 24 -11.05 18.09 20.82
C ALA A 24 -10.73 19.49 20.25
N LEU A 25 -9.84 19.55 19.25
CA LEU A 25 -9.51 20.80 18.57
C LEU A 25 -10.73 21.38 17.84
N SER A 26 -11.49 20.54 17.16
CA SER A 26 -12.73 20.94 16.49
C SER A 26 -13.76 21.50 17.49
N LYS A 27 -13.95 20.85 18.65
CA LYS A 27 -14.81 21.34 19.75
C LYS A 27 -14.33 22.68 20.33
N LEU A 28 -13.04 22.96 20.26
CA LEU A 28 -12.47 24.26 20.65
C LEU A 28 -12.59 25.32 19.52
N GLY A 29 -13.33 25.03 18.47
CA GLY A 29 -13.57 25.94 17.37
C GLY A 29 -12.40 26.09 16.39
N LYS A 30 -11.44 25.16 16.40
CA LYS A 30 -10.34 25.13 15.44
C LYS A 30 -10.77 24.46 14.15
N ASN A 31 -10.34 25.03 13.03
CA ASN A 31 -10.51 24.42 11.72
C ASN A 31 -9.54 23.22 11.60
N THR A 32 -10.06 22.02 11.81
CA THR A 32 -9.27 20.80 11.98
C THR A 32 -9.70 19.72 10.99
N MET A 33 -8.75 18.99 10.47
CA MET A 33 -8.95 17.81 9.62
C MET A 33 -8.00 16.68 10.01
N VAL A 34 -8.41 15.42 9.82
CA VAL A 34 -7.57 14.25 10.11
C VAL A 34 -7.08 13.64 8.81
N ALA A 35 -5.84 13.16 8.76
CA ALA A 35 -5.31 12.37 7.66
C ALA A 35 -4.79 11.04 8.20
N LEU A 36 -5.45 9.94 7.84
CA LEU A 36 -5.22 8.60 8.37
C LEU A 36 -4.79 7.62 7.28
N ARG A 37 -4.14 6.55 7.72
CA ARG A 37 -3.90 5.38 6.88
C ARG A 37 -5.18 4.58 6.71
N GLU A 38 -5.32 3.97 5.53
CA GLU A 38 -6.28 2.90 5.32
C GLU A 38 -5.80 1.61 6.00
N PRO A 39 -6.67 0.85 6.67
CA PRO A 39 -6.28 -0.40 7.31
C PRO A 39 -6.11 -1.55 6.30
N SER A 40 -5.15 -2.43 6.59
CA SER A 40 -4.94 -3.68 5.87
C SER A 40 -5.76 -4.82 6.51
N LEU A 41 -6.31 -5.72 5.72
CA LEU A 41 -7.12 -6.85 6.20
C LEU A 41 -6.34 -7.78 7.14
N GLY A 42 -5.06 -8.01 6.89
CA GLY A 42 -4.24 -8.83 7.76
C GLY A 42 -4.22 -8.34 9.22
N PRO A 43 -3.86 -7.08 9.50
CA PRO A 43 -3.99 -6.48 10.82
C PRO A 43 -5.42 -6.41 11.37
N VAL A 44 -6.43 -6.16 10.53
CA VAL A 44 -7.85 -6.10 10.94
C VAL A 44 -8.30 -7.43 11.55
N PHE A 45 -7.99 -8.54 10.90
CA PHE A 45 -8.28 -9.89 11.40
C PHE A 45 -7.21 -10.44 12.35
N GLY A 46 -6.16 -9.68 12.63
CA GLY A 46 -5.09 -10.01 13.55
C GLY A 46 -5.27 -9.42 14.94
N VAL A 47 -4.21 -9.50 15.74
CA VAL A 47 -4.20 -9.01 17.14
C VAL A 47 -4.35 -7.49 17.22
N LYS A 48 -3.89 -6.74 16.20
CA LYS A 48 -3.91 -5.27 16.23
C LYS A 48 -5.27 -4.66 15.85
N GLY A 49 -6.12 -5.39 15.16
CA GLY A 49 -7.42 -4.89 14.69
C GLY A 49 -7.28 -3.82 13.60
N GLY A 50 -8.34 -3.04 13.40
CA GLY A 50 -8.45 -2.02 12.37
C GLY A 50 -7.71 -0.71 12.68
N ALA A 51 -7.77 0.24 11.73
CA ALA A 51 -7.13 1.55 11.82
C ALA A 51 -8.13 2.73 11.81
N ALA A 52 -9.41 2.47 12.09
CA ALA A 52 -10.46 3.49 12.14
C ALA A 52 -10.64 4.14 13.53
N GLY A 53 -9.76 3.84 14.48
CA GLY A 53 -9.90 4.28 15.88
C GLY A 53 -10.73 3.33 16.73
N GLY A 54 -11.35 3.81 17.80
CA GLY A 54 -12.18 3.00 18.68
C GLY A 54 -12.93 3.80 19.73
N GLY A 55 -14.00 3.21 20.27
CA GLY A 55 -14.88 3.90 21.21
C GLY A 55 -15.53 5.13 20.57
N TYR A 56 -15.49 6.26 21.23
CA TYR A 56 -15.99 7.54 20.70
C TYR A 56 -15.01 8.21 19.71
N ALA A 57 -13.71 7.89 19.79
CA ALA A 57 -12.68 8.43 18.91
C ALA A 57 -12.49 7.51 17.69
N GLN A 58 -13.45 7.53 16.77
CA GLN A 58 -13.40 6.70 15.57
C GLN A 58 -13.90 7.45 14.33
N VAL A 59 -13.41 7.00 13.17
CA VAL A 59 -13.84 7.43 11.85
C VAL A 59 -14.94 6.50 11.35
N ILE A 60 -15.93 7.05 10.68
CA ILE A 60 -17.08 6.33 10.14
C ILE A 60 -17.14 6.42 8.60
N PRO A 61 -17.65 5.40 7.91
CA PRO A 61 -18.14 4.10 8.42
C PRO A 61 -17.00 3.12 8.78
N MET A 62 -16.88 2.76 10.06
CA MET A 62 -15.74 2.00 10.57
C MET A 62 -15.63 0.61 9.96
N GLU A 63 -16.75 -0.10 9.82
CA GLU A 63 -16.79 -1.44 9.29
C GLU A 63 -16.32 -1.48 7.83
N ASP A 64 -16.83 -0.57 7.00
CA ASP A 64 -16.43 -0.48 5.60
C ASP A 64 -14.95 -0.10 5.45
N ILE A 65 -14.48 0.88 6.25
CA ILE A 65 -13.08 1.30 6.24
C ILE A 65 -12.16 0.15 6.63
N ASN A 66 -12.53 -0.68 7.59
CA ASN A 66 -11.72 -1.79 8.07
C ASN A 66 -11.73 -3.00 7.12
N LEU A 67 -12.58 -3.04 6.13
CA LEU A 67 -12.67 -4.14 5.17
C LEU A 67 -12.13 -3.70 3.78
N HIS A 68 -12.96 -3.76 2.76
CA HIS A 68 -12.51 -3.45 1.40
C HIS A 68 -12.62 -1.96 1.04
N PHE A 69 -13.36 -1.23 1.80
CA PHE A 69 -13.64 0.20 1.66
C PHE A 69 -13.95 0.58 0.20
N THR A 70 -13.05 1.37 -0.42
CA THR A 70 -13.16 1.80 -1.82
C THR A 70 -12.33 0.96 -2.78
N GLY A 71 -11.56 -0.01 -2.27
CA GLY A 71 -10.79 -0.93 -3.09
C GLY A 71 -9.36 -0.48 -3.40
N ASP A 72 -8.82 0.52 -2.70
CA ASP A 72 -7.47 1.04 -2.94
C ASP A 72 -6.41 -0.05 -2.75
N PHE A 73 -6.52 -0.88 -1.71
CA PHE A 73 -5.63 -2.02 -1.51
C PHE A 73 -5.76 -3.08 -2.60
N HIS A 74 -6.95 -3.29 -3.14
CA HIS A 74 -7.14 -4.20 -4.27
C HIS A 74 -6.44 -3.68 -5.52
N ALA A 75 -6.48 -2.37 -5.77
CA ALA A 75 -5.76 -1.75 -6.87
C ALA A 75 -4.24 -1.89 -6.71
N ILE A 76 -3.72 -1.69 -5.49
CA ILE A 76 -2.29 -1.92 -5.17
C ILE A 76 -1.92 -3.39 -5.42
N GLY A 77 -2.72 -4.33 -4.91
CA GLY A 77 -2.49 -5.77 -5.13
C GLY A 77 -2.52 -6.15 -6.61
N ALA A 78 -3.48 -5.60 -7.37
CA ALA A 78 -3.58 -5.82 -8.79
C ALA A 78 -2.35 -5.29 -9.55
N ALA A 79 -1.88 -4.08 -9.25
CA ALA A 79 -0.70 -3.49 -9.87
C ALA A 79 0.59 -4.28 -9.54
N ASN A 80 0.74 -4.69 -8.27
CA ASN A 80 1.87 -5.52 -7.83
C ASN A 80 1.90 -6.87 -8.57
N ASN A 81 0.76 -7.53 -8.65
CA ASN A 81 0.66 -8.87 -9.25
C ASN A 81 0.71 -8.82 -10.78
N LEU A 82 0.25 -7.71 -11.39
CA LEU A 82 0.48 -7.47 -12.81
C LEU A 82 1.97 -7.42 -13.13
N LEU A 83 2.77 -6.70 -12.33
CA LEU A 83 4.22 -6.65 -12.52
C LEU A 83 4.85 -8.04 -12.39
N ALA A 84 4.46 -8.84 -11.39
CA ALA A 84 4.93 -10.22 -11.24
C ALA A 84 4.59 -11.08 -12.47
N ALA A 85 3.35 -10.98 -12.97
CA ALA A 85 2.93 -11.69 -14.16
C ALA A 85 3.68 -11.26 -15.42
N LEU A 86 4.00 -9.97 -15.56
CA LEU A 86 4.77 -9.44 -16.69
C LEU A 86 6.21 -9.94 -16.66
N ILE A 87 6.84 -10.06 -15.49
CA ILE A 87 8.17 -10.66 -15.35
C ILE A 87 8.16 -12.11 -15.86
N ASP A 88 7.23 -12.92 -15.37
CA ASP A 88 7.14 -14.33 -15.73
C ASP A 88 6.81 -14.50 -17.22
N ASN A 89 5.91 -13.66 -17.76
CA ASN A 89 5.59 -13.66 -19.18
C ASN A 89 6.79 -13.24 -20.04
N HIS A 90 7.56 -12.22 -19.62
CA HIS A 90 8.77 -11.80 -20.33
C HIS A 90 9.79 -12.95 -20.43
N ILE A 91 10.00 -13.68 -19.34
CA ILE A 91 10.88 -14.84 -19.31
C ILE A 91 10.36 -15.94 -20.26
N GLN A 92 9.06 -16.22 -20.24
CA GLN A 92 8.42 -17.22 -21.09
C GLN A 92 8.49 -16.87 -22.58
N GLN A 93 8.42 -15.60 -22.93
CA GLN A 93 8.39 -15.09 -24.32
C GLN A 93 9.79 -14.80 -24.90
N GLY A 94 10.84 -15.34 -24.32
CA GLY A 94 12.19 -15.27 -24.88
C GLY A 94 13.20 -14.47 -24.05
N ASN A 95 12.79 -13.84 -22.95
CA ASN A 95 13.67 -13.23 -21.96
C ASN A 95 14.73 -12.27 -22.56
N VAL A 96 14.29 -11.33 -23.38
CA VAL A 96 15.18 -10.39 -24.11
C VAL A 96 16.06 -9.57 -23.15
N LEU A 97 15.58 -9.29 -21.92
CA LEU A 97 16.32 -8.59 -20.86
C LEU A 97 17.32 -9.52 -20.13
N ASP A 98 17.38 -10.79 -20.52
CA ASP A 98 18.27 -11.80 -19.93
C ASP A 98 18.15 -11.90 -18.40
N ILE A 99 16.91 -11.85 -17.86
CA ILE A 99 16.63 -11.94 -16.44
C ILE A 99 17.10 -13.32 -15.92
N ASP A 100 17.90 -13.32 -14.83
CA ASP A 100 18.23 -14.55 -14.11
C ASP A 100 17.06 -14.92 -13.20
N THR A 101 16.40 -16.05 -13.49
CA THR A 101 15.23 -16.52 -12.73
C THR A 101 15.51 -16.81 -11.25
N ARG A 102 16.79 -16.96 -10.88
CA ARG A 102 17.23 -17.14 -9.49
C ARG A 102 17.49 -15.80 -8.77
N ARG A 103 17.39 -14.69 -9.48
CA ARG A 103 17.70 -13.35 -8.97
C ARG A 103 16.54 -12.39 -9.17
N ILE A 104 15.32 -12.89 -9.26
CA ILE A 104 14.11 -12.10 -9.22
C ILE A 104 13.88 -11.72 -7.76
N THR A 105 13.74 -10.42 -7.50
CA THR A 105 13.51 -9.85 -6.17
C THR A 105 12.04 -9.50 -5.94
N TRP A 106 11.27 -9.41 -7.01
CA TRP A 106 9.86 -9.07 -6.97
C TRP A 106 9.02 -10.28 -6.60
N LYS A 107 8.16 -10.12 -5.60
CA LYS A 107 7.19 -11.12 -5.17
C LYS A 107 5.76 -10.70 -5.49
N ARG A 108 4.87 -11.65 -5.49
CA ARG A 108 3.43 -11.40 -5.48
C ARG A 108 2.99 -10.83 -4.14
N CYS A 109 1.76 -10.32 -4.06
CA CYS A 109 1.19 -9.90 -2.80
C CYS A 109 -0.30 -10.27 -2.68
N MET A 110 -0.76 -10.33 -1.44
CA MET A 110 -2.16 -10.40 -1.06
C MET A 110 -2.34 -9.67 0.27
N ASP A 111 -3.51 -9.09 0.51
CA ASP A 111 -3.73 -8.31 1.74
C ASP A 111 -4.13 -9.19 2.93
N MET A 112 -3.29 -10.19 3.21
CA MET A 112 -3.47 -11.13 4.31
C MET A 112 -2.10 -11.57 4.85
N ASN A 113 -2.02 -11.80 6.16
CA ASN A 113 -0.86 -12.44 6.77
C ASN A 113 -0.92 -13.96 6.55
N ASP A 114 -0.36 -14.44 5.45
CA ASP A 114 -0.32 -15.86 5.14
C ASP A 114 1.10 -16.43 5.24
N ARG A 115 1.35 -17.17 6.33
CA ARG A 115 2.64 -17.82 6.57
C ARG A 115 2.96 -18.91 5.55
N GLN A 116 1.94 -19.58 5.03
CA GLN A 116 2.09 -20.71 4.11
C GLN A 116 2.58 -20.25 2.72
N LEU A 117 2.26 -19.01 2.34
CA LEU A 117 2.59 -18.45 1.03
C LEU A 117 3.86 -17.59 1.03
N ARG A 118 4.61 -17.49 2.12
CA ARG A 118 5.83 -16.65 2.20
C ARG A 118 6.93 -17.11 1.27
N PHE A 119 7.04 -18.43 1.06
CA PHE A 119 7.98 -19.06 0.14
C PHE A 119 7.26 -20.21 -0.57
N ILE A 120 7.17 -20.11 -1.87
CA ILE A 120 6.52 -21.10 -2.73
C ILE A 120 7.41 -21.41 -3.95
N THR A 121 7.11 -22.48 -4.63
CA THR A 121 7.57 -22.71 -6.00
C THR A 121 6.40 -22.47 -6.94
N ASP A 122 6.53 -21.51 -7.85
CA ASP A 122 5.56 -21.24 -8.92
C ASP A 122 6.01 -21.81 -10.26
N GLY A 123 5.21 -21.62 -11.33
CA GLY A 123 5.53 -22.07 -12.68
C GLY A 123 5.49 -23.60 -12.87
N LEU A 124 4.90 -24.38 -11.96
CA LEU A 124 4.75 -25.82 -12.07
C LEU A 124 3.69 -26.19 -13.13
N GLY A 125 3.73 -27.44 -13.63
CA GLY A 125 2.77 -27.95 -14.60
C GLY A 125 3.31 -28.02 -16.02
N GLY A 126 4.62 -27.92 -16.20
CA GLY A 126 5.32 -28.08 -17.47
C GLY A 126 5.50 -26.76 -18.24
N ARG A 127 6.18 -26.86 -19.39
CA ARG A 127 6.67 -25.74 -20.17
C ARG A 127 5.60 -24.70 -20.56
N ALA A 128 4.35 -25.13 -20.71
CA ALA A 128 3.24 -24.23 -21.06
C ALA A 128 2.86 -23.27 -19.91
N ASN A 129 3.23 -23.61 -18.66
CA ASN A 129 2.86 -22.86 -17.47
C ASN A 129 3.98 -21.96 -16.92
N GLY A 130 5.10 -21.86 -17.64
CA GLY A 130 6.21 -20.98 -17.27
C GLY A 130 7.46 -21.70 -16.82
N THR A 131 8.35 -20.97 -16.15
CA THR A 131 9.61 -21.46 -15.62
C THR A 131 9.50 -21.62 -14.10
N PRO A 132 9.68 -22.84 -13.54
CA PRO A 132 9.66 -23.03 -12.11
C PRO A 132 10.72 -22.17 -11.39
N ARG A 133 10.29 -21.41 -10.40
CA ARG A 133 11.17 -20.55 -9.58
C ARG A 133 10.64 -20.40 -8.16
N GLU A 134 11.48 -19.89 -7.28
CA GLU A 134 11.03 -19.42 -5.98
C GLU A 134 10.23 -18.12 -6.13
N ASP A 135 9.11 -18.03 -5.45
CA ASP A 135 8.29 -16.84 -5.30
C ASP A 135 7.70 -16.79 -3.88
N GLY A 136 6.77 -15.90 -3.63
CA GLY A 136 6.01 -15.79 -2.40
C GLY A 136 4.96 -14.70 -2.48
N PHE A 137 4.14 -14.62 -1.44
CA PHE A 137 3.14 -13.56 -1.30
C PHE A 137 3.47 -12.73 -0.06
N ASP A 138 3.86 -11.47 -0.28
CA ASP A 138 3.97 -10.49 0.79
C ASP A 138 2.61 -9.85 1.06
N ILE A 139 2.41 -9.30 2.25
CA ILE A 139 1.18 -8.54 2.52
C ILE A 139 1.18 -7.24 1.70
N THR A 140 0.03 -6.85 1.16
CA THR A 140 -0.09 -5.71 0.24
C THR A 140 0.52 -4.40 0.80
N VAL A 141 0.40 -4.16 2.09
CA VAL A 141 0.99 -2.96 2.75
C VAL A 141 2.52 -2.99 2.83
N ALA A 142 3.17 -4.12 2.55
CA ALA A 142 4.61 -4.25 2.42
C ALA A 142 5.10 -4.10 0.96
N SER A 143 4.19 -4.02 0.00
CA SER A 143 4.55 -3.83 -1.41
C SER A 143 5.24 -2.50 -1.65
N GLU A 144 6.29 -2.50 -2.48
CA GLU A 144 6.94 -1.28 -2.95
C GLU A 144 5.98 -0.40 -3.78
N VAL A 145 4.97 -1.00 -4.43
CA VAL A 145 3.89 -0.25 -5.10
C VAL A 145 3.14 0.63 -4.10
N MET A 146 2.81 0.11 -2.92
CA MET A 146 2.19 0.89 -1.84
C MET A 146 3.09 2.04 -1.40
N ALA A 147 4.38 1.81 -1.25
CA ALA A 147 5.34 2.84 -0.86
C ALA A 147 5.45 3.94 -1.93
N ALA A 148 5.60 3.58 -3.20
CA ALA A 148 5.64 4.51 -4.32
C ALA A 148 4.34 5.33 -4.43
N PHE A 149 3.19 4.67 -4.29
CA PHE A 149 1.87 5.28 -4.30
C PHE A 149 1.70 6.34 -3.19
N CYS A 150 2.09 6.02 -1.96
CA CYS A 150 1.95 6.94 -0.84
C CYS A 150 2.89 8.15 -0.91
N LEU A 151 4.01 8.04 -1.62
CA LEU A 151 4.99 9.12 -1.81
C LEU A 151 4.75 9.95 -3.07
N ALA A 152 3.88 9.50 -3.96
CA ALA A 152 3.58 10.21 -5.21
C ALA A 152 2.81 11.52 -4.96
N ASN A 153 3.07 12.52 -5.82
CA ASN A 153 2.35 13.78 -5.82
C ASN A 153 1.16 13.79 -6.79
N ASP A 154 1.26 13.02 -7.87
CA ASP A 154 0.24 12.87 -8.92
C ASP A 154 0.48 11.57 -9.70
N ILE A 155 -0.36 11.32 -10.72
CA ILE A 155 -0.28 10.11 -11.54
C ILE A 155 1.01 10.05 -12.39
N SER A 156 1.57 11.17 -12.79
CA SER A 156 2.80 11.23 -13.60
C SER A 156 4.01 10.88 -12.74
N ASP A 157 4.10 11.45 -11.53
CA ASP A 157 5.13 11.13 -10.54
C ASP A 157 5.00 9.65 -10.09
N LEU A 158 3.76 9.16 -9.89
CA LEU A 158 3.55 7.75 -9.59
C LEU A 158 4.08 6.85 -10.69
N ARG A 159 3.73 7.12 -11.95
CA ARG A 159 4.21 6.33 -13.10
C ARG A 159 5.74 6.31 -13.18
N GLU A 160 6.40 7.44 -12.94
CA GLU A 160 7.86 7.53 -12.92
C GLU A 160 8.46 6.69 -11.79
N ARG A 161 7.92 6.77 -10.58
CA ARG A 161 8.35 5.98 -9.42
C ARG A 161 8.19 4.49 -9.66
N LEU A 162 7.04 4.06 -10.15
CA LEU A 162 6.77 2.66 -10.51
C LEU A 162 7.78 2.14 -11.53
N GLY A 163 8.17 2.96 -12.51
CA GLY A 163 9.17 2.58 -13.51
C GLY A 163 10.56 2.31 -12.94
N LYS A 164 10.90 2.91 -11.81
CA LYS A 164 12.21 2.74 -11.12
C LYS A 164 12.30 1.48 -10.25
N ILE A 165 11.19 0.79 -10.03
CA ILE A 165 11.18 -0.45 -9.24
C ILE A 165 12.10 -1.48 -9.88
N ILE A 166 13.02 -2.03 -9.09
CA ILE A 166 13.93 -3.11 -9.51
C ILE A 166 13.21 -4.44 -9.30
N VAL A 167 12.99 -5.18 -10.38
CA VAL A 167 12.28 -6.47 -10.34
C VAL A 167 13.20 -7.67 -10.17
N GLY A 168 14.48 -7.50 -10.44
CA GLY A 168 15.50 -8.54 -10.37
C GLY A 168 16.77 -8.11 -11.11
N TYR A 169 17.58 -9.09 -11.44
CA TYR A 169 18.87 -8.84 -12.10
C TYR A 169 19.03 -9.74 -13.33
N SER A 170 19.68 -9.21 -14.36
CA SER A 170 20.11 -10.02 -15.51
C SER A 170 21.23 -11.01 -15.11
N ARG A 171 21.50 -12.01 -15.98
CA ARG A 171 22.63 -12.93 -15.75
C ARG A 171 23.98 -12.21 -15.69
N ALA A 172 24.12 -11.06 -16.35
CA ALA A 172 25.28 -10.19 -16.26
C ALA A 172 25.34 -9.36 -14.97
N GLY A 173 24.35 -9.48 -14.08
CA GLY A 173 24.31 -8.77 -12.79
C GLY A 173 23.79 -7.32 -12.86
N LYS A 174 23.23 -6.89 -13.98
CA LYS A 174 22.61 -5.57 -14.12
C LYS A 174 21.19 -5.60 -13.52
N PRO A 175 20.76 -4.57 -12.77
CA PRO A 175 19.38 -4.47 -12.33
C PRO A 175 18.44 -4.35 -13.55
N VAL A 176 17.29 -4.97 -13.45
CA VAL A 176 16.18 -4.86 -14.41
C VAL A 176 15.03 -4.14 -13.71
N THR A 177 14.44 -3.17 -14.38
CA THR A 177 13.41 -2.29 -13.82
C THR A 177 12.03 -2.56 -14.44
N ALA A 178 10.98 -2.10 -13.76
CA ALA A 178 9.61 -2.18 -14.28
C ALA A 178 9.42 -1.36 -15.57
N ALA A 179 10.19 -0.28 -15.76
CA ALA A 179 10.17 0.51 -17.01
C ALA A 179 10.74 -0.27 -18.20
N GLU A 180 11.78 -1.10 -18.01
CA GLU A 180 12.34 -1.94 -19.07
C GLU A 180 11.38 -3.07 -19.50
N LEU A 181 10.39 -3.39 -18.65
CA LEU A 181 9.28 -4.30 -18.96
C LEU A 181 8.04 -3.58 -19.51
N ASP A 182 8.10 -2.26 -19.73
CA ASP A 182 6.97 -1.41 -20.11
C ASP A 182 5.75 -1.53 -19.16
N ALA A 183 5.98 -1.93 -17.90
CA ALA A 183 4.92 -2.24 -16.93
C ALA A 183 4.30 -1.00 -16.26
N ASN A 184 5.09 0.06 -16.07
CA ASN A 184 4.74 1.21 -15.23
C ASN A 184 3.50 1.99 -15.72
N GLY A 185 3.23 1.99 -17.03
CA GLY A 185 2.03 2.61 -17.59
C GLY A 185 0.76 1.86 -17.21
N ALA A 186 0.77 0.53 -17.35
CA ALA A 186 -0.35 -0.34 -17.00
C ALA A 186 -0.59 -0.35 -15.47
N MET A 187 0.47 -0.39 -14.67
CA MET A 187 0.38 -0.28 -13.22
C MET A 187 -0.26 1.05 -12.79
N ALA A 188 0.18 2.17 -13.36
CA ALA A 188 -0.39 3.49 -13.07
C ALA A 188 -1.87 3.58 -13.49
N ALA A 189 -2.27 2.95 -14.58
CA ALA A 189 -3.65 2.90 -15.02
C ALA A 189 -4.55 2.17 -14.01
N LEU A 190 -4.10 1.06 -13.43
CA LEU A 190 -4.81 0.33 -12.37
C LEU A 190 -4.96 1.17 -11.09
N LEU A 191 -4.02 2.06 -10.82
CA LEU A 191 -3.99 2.88 -9.60
C LEU A 191 -4.69 4.25 -9.76
N LYS A 192 -5.18 4.58 -10.95
CA LYS A 192 -5.72 5.90 -11.28
C LYS A 192 -6.82 6.37 -10.33
N ASP A 193 -7.77 5.52 -10.03
CA ASP A 193 -8.89 5.88 -9.15
C ASP A 193 -8.51 5.79 -7.68
N ALA A 194 -7.64 4.87 -7.32
CA ALA A 194 -7.09 4.74 -5.97
C ALA A 194 -6.27 5.98 -5.53
N LEU A 195 -5.73 6.79 -6.45
CA LEU A 195 -5.02 8.02 -6.11
C LEU A 195 -5.88 9.12 -5.48
N LYS A 196 -7.20 8.98 -5.50
CA LYS A 196 -8.14 9.95 -4.91
C LYS A 196 -8.32 9.64 -3.44
N PRO A 197 -7.92 10.52 -2.49
CA PRO A 197 -8.14 10.28 -1.08
C PRO A 197 -9.62 10.13 -0.74
N ASN A 198 -9.93 9.21 0.15
CA ASN A 198 -11.28 8.95 0.62
C ASN A 198 -11.65 9.97 1.71
N LEU A 199 -12.66 10.80 1.45
CA LEU A 199 -13.15 11.78 2.41
C LEU A 199 -14.28 11.16 3.25
N VAL A 200 -14.09 11.15 4.53
CA VAL A 200 -14.99 10.63 5.57
C VAL A 200 -15.04 11.59 6.75
N GLN A 201 -15.60 11.18 7.87
CA GLN A 201 -15.63 12.01 9.09
C GLN A 201 -15.50 11.13 10.33
N THR A 202 -15.17 11.77 11.45
CA THR A 202 -15.25 11.15 12.78
C THR A 202 -16.71 11.05 13.26
N LEU A 203 -16.97 10.30 14.32
CA LEU A 203 -18.28 10.29 14.98
C LEU A 203 -18.75 11.68 15.42
N GLU A 204 -17.81 12.55 15.79
CA GLU A 204 -18.07 13.92 16.23
C GLU A 204 -18.17 14.92 15.05
N GLY A 205 -18.05 14.44 13.82
CA GLY A 205 -18.21 15.25 12.60
C GLY A 205 -16.94 15.96 12.12
N THR A 206 -15.76 15.68 12.70
CA THR A 206 -14.49 16.22 12.19
C THR A 206 -14.16 15.57 10.85
N PRO A 207 -13.90 16.35 9.78
CA PRO A 207 -13.54 15.79 8.47
C PRO A 207 -12.24 14.98 8.53
N ALA A 208 -12.18 13.87 7.78
CA ALA A 208 -11.03 13.01 7.75
C ALA A 208 -10.75 12.48 6.33
N PHE A 209 -9.48 12.47 5.92
CA PHE A 209 -9.02 11.68 4.79
C PHE A 209 -8.48 10.33 5.28
N VAL A 210 -8.88 9.27 4.58
CA VAL A 210 -8.30 7.93 4.74
C VAL A 210 -7.70 7.53 3.40
N HIS A 211 -6.37 7.35 3.34
CA HIS A 211 -5.71 7.09 2.06
C HIS A 211 -4.30 6.52 2.22
N GLY A 212 -4.05 5.40 1.54
CA GLY A 212 -2.78 4.68 1.58
C GLY A 212 -2.48 4.08 2.96
N GLY A 213 -1.47 3.25 3.07
CA GLY A 213 -1.22 2.60 4.35
C GLY A 213 0.02 1.73 4.42
N PRO A 214 1.22 2.22 4.01
CA PRO A 214 2.42 1.42 4.06
C PRO A 214 2.81 1.11 5.49
N PHE A 215 3.45 -0.03 5.72
CA PHE A 215 4.08 -0.30 7.01
C PHE A 215 5.28 0.62 7.25
N ALA A 216 5.46 1.06 8.50
CA ALA A 216 6.53 1.98 8.86
C ALA A 216 7.94 1.41 8.69
N ASN A 217 8.09 0.09 8.71
CA ASN A 217 9.36 -0.59 8.46
C ASN A 217 9.65 -0.80 6.97
N ILE A 218 8.68 -0.51 6.10
CA ILE A 218 8.83 -0.59 4.65
C ILE A 218 8.99 0.81 4.05
N ALA A 219 8.17 1.77 4.52
CA ALA A 219 8.21 3.16 4.08
C ALA A 219 8.03 4.10 5.28
N HIS A 220 7.17 5.13 5.19
CA HIS A 220 7.02 6.13 6.27
C HIS A 220 5.95 5.79 7.32
N GLY A 221 5.07 4.82 7.07
CA GLY A 221 4.03 4.38 8.02
C GLY A 221 2.92 5.37 8.30
N CYS A 222 2.78 6.40 7.45
CA CYS A 222 1.72 7.40 7.50
C CYS A 222 0.75 7.23 6.33
N ASN A 223 -0.28 8.07 6.26
CA ASN A 223 -1.11 8.23 5.07
C ASN A 223 -0.30 8.79 3.89
N SER A 224 -0.94 8.95 2.72
CA SER A 224 -0.27 9.46 1.53
C SER A 224 0.10 10.95 1.61
N VAL A 225 1.09 11.35 0.83
CA VAL A 225 1.47 12.75 0.61
C VAL A 225 0.31 13.55 0.02
N ILE A 226 -0.45 12.95 -0.90
CA ILE A 226 -1.62 13.59 -1.53
C ILE A 226 -2.66 13.94 -0.47
N ALA A 227 -3.06 12.99 0.37
CA ALA A 227 -4.05 13.23 1.41
C ALA A 227 -3.60 14.29 2.43
N THR A 228 -2.33 14.26 2.85
CA THR A 228 -1.79 15.28 3.74
C THR A 228 -1.82 16.66 3.11
N LYS A 229 -1.35 16.81 1.88
CA LYS A 229 -1.36 18.09 1.16
C LYS A 229 -2.78 18.62 0.95
N MET A 230 -3.72 17.74 0.59
CA MET A 230 -5.12 18.11 0.45
C MET A 230 -5.70 18.60 1.79
N ALA A 231 -5.48 17.88 2.88
CA ALA A 231 -5.95 18.29 4.20
C ALA A 231 -5.42 19.68 4.60
N MET A 232 -4.15 19.97 4.32
CA MET A 232 -3.51 21.25 4.60
C MET A 232 -4.11 22.42 3.79
N HIS A 233 -4.83 22.17 2.70
CA HIS A 233 -5.57 23.21 1.98
C HIS A 233 -6.92 23.55 2.61
N PHE A 234 -7.49 22.63 3.39
CA PHE A 234 -8.83 22.78 3.96
C PHE A 234 -8.83 23.12 5.45
N ALA A 235 -7.73 22.85 6.16
CA ALA A 235 -7.67 23.02 7.60
C ALA A 235 -6.38 23.68 8.06
N ASP A 236 -6.47 24.38 9.21
CA ASP A 236 -5.32 25.02 9.88
C ASP A 236 -4.56 24.00 10.74
N TYR A 237 -5.25 22.94 11.16
CA TYR A 237 -4.71 21.84 11.97
C TYR A 237 -4.97 20.52 11.25
N VAL A 238 -3.89 19.80 10.91
CA VAL A 238 -3.93 18.48 10.28
C VAL A 238 -3.14 17.46 11.10
#